data_1dac97533a9f216e9b42ac923333b02a
#
_entry.id   1dac97533a9f216e9b42ac923333b02a
#
_cell.length_a   1.000
_cell.length_b   1.000
_cell.length_c   1.000
_cell.angle_alpha   90.00
_cell.angle_beta   90.00
_cell.angle_gamma   90.00
#
_symmetry.space_group_name_H-M   'P 1'
#
loop_
_entity.id
_entity.type
_entity.pdbx_description
1 polymer ?
#
loop_
_entity_poly.entity_id
_entity_poly.type
_entity_poly.pdbx_seq_one_letter_code
_entity_poly.pdbx_strand_id
1 'polypeptide(L)'
;TLLASSAASDVYKRQIENIDIGGPSMLRSAAKNFASVAVVTDPALYDAVLEEMRAHNGATTYETRLKFAFDVFNTTAQYDGAIAAWLTKEINPAVVFPEMRSLNLSKAQDLRYGENPHQSAAFFRVVDYPNAATSLAYAQQLQGKELSYNNYLDLDAAWTAVREYDEPACVIVKHLTPCGVAVDTDVISAYV
;
A
#
# COMPACT_ATOMS: atom_id res chain seq x y z
N THR A 1 24.17 -12.75 29.27
CA THR A 1 23.74 -13.52 28.07
C THR A 1 22.39 -14.22 28.30
N LEU A 2 22.13 -14.78 29.50
CA LEU A 2 20.86 -15.46 29.83
C LEU A 2 19.66 -14.50 29.98
N LEU A 3 19.88 -13.29 30.51
CA LEU A 3 18.81 -12.27 30.66
C LEU A 3 18.32 -11.71 29.33
N ALA A 4 19.21 -11.54 28.35
CA ALA A 4 18.84 -11.11 27.00
C ALA A 4 18.02 -12.18 26.24
N SER A 5 18.31 -13.46 26.48
CA SER A 5 17.57 -14.61 25.94
C SER A 5 16.15 -14.71 26.49
N SER A 6 15.95 -14.46 27.80
CA SER A 6 14.61 -14.49 28.41
C SER A 6 13.72 -13.34 27.95
N ALA A 7 14.24 -12.11 27.86
CA ALA A 7 13.50 -10.94 27.36
C ALA A 7 13.08 -11.10 25.90
N ALA A 8 13.96 -11.61 25.03
CA ALA A 8 13.62 -11.92 23.66
C ALA A 8 12.55 -12.99 23.54
N SER A 9 12.61 -14.05 24.36
CA SER A 9 11.58 -15.09 24.45
C SER A 9 10.22 -14.56 24.91
N ASP A 10 10.20 -13.60 25.83
CA ASP A 10 8.96 -13.00 26.32
C ASP A 10 8.32 -12.05 25.32
N VAL A 11 9.12 -11.29 24.55
CA VAL A 11 8.63 -10.45 23.42
C VAL A 11 8.04 -11.34 22.35
N TYR A 12 8.71 -12.40 21.95
CA TYR A 12 8.22 -13.36 20.96
C TYR A 12 6.89 -14.01 21.37
N LYS A 13 6.78 -14.48 22.61
CA LYS A 13 5.50 -15.05 23.13
C LYS A 13 4.37 -14.04 23.06
N ARG A 14 4.62 -12.79 23.45
CA ARG A 14 3.60 -11.72 23.38
C ARG A 14 3.16 -11.43 21.94
N GLN A 15 4.04 -11.48 20.98
CA GLN A 15 3.69 -11.29 19.57
C GLN A 15 2.77 -12.40 19.06
N ILE A 16 3.08 -13.66 19.37
CA ILE A 16 2.22 -14.81 19.00
C ILE A 16 0.85 -14.72 19.68
N GLU A 17 0.80 -14.39 20.98
CA GLU A 17 -0.46 -14.25 21.73
C GLU A 17 -1.34 -13.12 21.19
N ASN A 18 -0.77 -12.10 20.55
CA ASN A 18 -1.52 -11.01 19.94
C ASN A 18 -2.06 -11.34 18.52
N ILE A 19 -1.76 -12.52 17.98
CA ILE A 19 -2.39 -12.96 16.72
C ILE A 19 -3.86 -13.23 16.98
N ASP A 20 -4.72 -12.38 16.39
CA ASP A 20 -6.17 -12.53 16.52
C ASP A 20 -6.67 -13.68 15.63
N ILE A 21 -7.32 -14.65 16.27
CA ILE A 21 -7.94 -15.80 15.60
C ILE A 21 -9.46 -15.59 15.51
N GLY A 22 -10.07 -15.17 16.63
CA GLY A 22 -11.52 -15.07 16.77
C GLY A 22 -12.15 -14.01 15.87
N GLY A 23 -11.57 -12.82 15.85
CA GLY A 23 -12.04 -11.70 15.04
C GLY A 23 -12.04 -12.04 13.53
N PRO A 24 -10.92 -12.43 12.91
CA PRO A 24 -10.88 -12.84 11.50
C PRO A 24 -11.83 -13.99 11.18
N SER A 25 -11.95 -15.00 12.04
CA SER A 25 -12.86 -16.13 11.83
C SER A 25 -14.32 -15.70 11.83
N MET A 26 -14.72 -14.84 12.78
CA MET A 26 -16.06 -14.29 12.88
C MET A 26 -16.40 -13.39 11.69
N LEU A 27 -15.49 -12.50 11.31
CA LEU A 27 -15.64 -11.62 10.15
C LEU A 27 -15.86 -12.44 8.86
N ARG A 28 -15.05 -13.47 8.62
CA ARG A 28 -15.17 -14.33 7.43
C ARG A 28 -16.47 -15.12 7.43
N SER A 29 -16.90 -15.63 8.58
CA SER A 29 -18.17 -16.34 8.72
C SER A 29 -19.37 -15.43 8.39
N ALA A 30 -19.38 -14.22 8.94
CA ALA A 30 -20.43 -13.23 8.70
C ALA A 30 -20.42 -12.73 7.25
N ALA A 31 -19.25 -12.44 6.67
CA ALA A 31 -19.09 -12.01 5.28
C ALA A 31 -19.58 -13.08 4.28
N LYS A 32 -19.37 -14.36 4.57
CA LYS A 32 -19.92 -15.45 3.74
C LYS A 32 -21.45 -15.38 3.64
N ASN A 33 -22.13 -14.81 4.64
CA ASN A 33 -23.58 -14.62 4.68
C ASN A 33 -23.99 -13.19 4.28
N PHE A 34 -23.28 -12.54 3.39
CA PHE A 34 -23.54 -11.15 2.97
C PHE A 34 -24.94 -10.95 2.36
N ALA A 35 -25.61 -12.00 1.91
CA ALA A 35 -27.00 -11.91 1.48
C ALA A 35 -27.91 -11.29 2.57
N SER A 36 -27.60 -11.54 3.84
CA SER A 36 -28.42 -11.13 4.99
C SER A 36 -27.65 -10.32 6.04
N VAL A 37 -26.32 -10.28 6.00
CA VAL A 37 -25.48 -9.68 7.03
C VAL A 37 -24.57 -8.61 6.45
N ALA A 38 -24.59 -7.42 7.06
CA ALA A 38 -23.60 -6.37 6.81
C ALA A 38 -22.45 -6.49 7.81
N VAL A 39 -21.21 -6.57 7.32
CA VAL A 39 -20.00 -6.66 8.16
C VAL A 39 -19.09 -5.49 7.84
N VAL A 40 -18.93 -4.57 8.79
CA VAL A 40 -18.14 -3.36 8.61
C VAL A 40 -16.78 -3.55 9.28
N THR A 41 -15.70 -3.50 8.52
CA THR A 41 -14.32 -3.66 9.01
C THR A 41 -13.61 -2.35 9.28
N ASP A 42 -14.14 -1.23 8.78
CA ASP A 42 -13.55 0.10 8.95
C ASP A 42 -14.53 1.03 9.67
N PRO A 43 -14.18 1.56 10.86
CA PRO A 43 -15.01 2.53 11.57
C PRO A 43 -15.34 3.80 10.77
N ALA A 44 -14.50 4.19 9.80
CA ALA A 44 -14.77 5.34 8.94
C ALA A 44 -16.04 5.18 8.08
N LEU A 45 -16.54 3.95 7.92
CA LEU A 45 -17.75 3.65 7.16
C LEU A 45 -19.05 3.71 7.99
N TYR A 46 -18.96 3.90 9.31
CA TYR A 46 -20.15 3.85 10.18
C TYR A 46 -21.21 4.89 9.82
N ASP A 47 -20.80 6.13 9.54
CA ASP A 47 -21.74 7.19 9.18
C ASP A 47 -22.43 6.89 7.85
N ALA A 48 -21.71 6.40 6.85
CA ALA A 48 -22.29 6.01 5.56
C ALA A 48 -23.30 4.86 5.71
N VAL A 49 -23.01 3.87 6.56
CA VAL A 49 -23.95 2.78 6.88
C VAL A 49 -25.20 3.30 7.55
N LEU A 50 -25.07 4.22 8.52
CA LEU A 50 -26.22 4.82 9.20
C LEU A 50 -27.09 5.64 8.26
N GLU A 51 -26.51 6.38 7.34
CA GLU A 51 -27.24 7.13 6.31
C GLU A 51 -28.01 6.19 5.38
N GLU A 52 -27.36 5.12 4.91
CA GLU A 52 -28.03 4.13 4.06
C GLU A 52 -29.19 3.45 4.80
N MET A 53 -29.00 3.05 6.06
CA MET A 53 -30.08 2.47 6.87
C MET A 53 -31.24 3.43 7.07
N ARG A 54 -31.00 4.74 7.25
CA ARG A 54 -32.05 5.74 7.32
C ARG A 54 -32.83 5.85 6.01
N ALA A 55 -32.14 5.78 4.88
CA ALA A 55 -32.75 5.84 3.55
C ALA A 55 -33.56 4.58 3.18
N HIS A 56 -33.23 3.42 3.79
CA HIS A 56 -33.82 2.12 3.43
C HIS A 56 -34.57 1.45 4.60
N ASN A 57 -35.24 2.24 5.45
CA ASN A 57 -36.08 1.74 6.56
C ASN A 57 -35.32 0.78 7.53
N GLY A 58 -34.07 1.08 7.85
CA GLY A 58 -33.24 0.29 8.76
C GLY A 58 -32.47 -0.85 8.09
N ALA A 59 -32.50 -0.98 6.78
CA ALA A 59 -31.80 -2.02 6.03
C ALA A 59 -30.59 -1.44 5.26
N THR A 60 -29.63 -2.30 4.91
CA THR A 60 -28.59 -2.02 3.92
C THR A 60 -28.93 -2.68 2.59
N THR A 61 -28.44 -2.14 1.48
CA THR A 61 -28.62 -2.73 0.16
C THR A 61 -27.78 -4.01 -0.02
N TYR A 62 -28.14 -4.82 -1.00
CA TYR A 62 -27.35 -6.01 -1.35
C TYR A 62 -25.94 -5.62 -1.82
N GLU A 63 -25.83 -4.58 -2.62
CA GLU A 63 -24.58 -4.05 -3.17
C GLU A 63 -23.62 -3.63 -2.06
N THR A 64 -24.13 -2.92 -1.06
CA THR A 64 -23.34 -2.51 0.12
C THR A 64 -22.83 -3.72 0.91
N ARG A 65 -23.71 -4.71 1.15
CA ARG A 65 -23.29 -5.93 1.85
C ARG A 65 -22.26 -6.75 1.07
N LEU A 66 -22.41 -6.83 -0.25
CA LEU A 66 -21.43 -7.49 -1.14
C LEU A 66 -20.07 -6.79 -1.10
N LYS A 67 -20.07 -5.45 -1.15
CA LYS A 67 -18.86 -4.65 -1.00
C LYS A 67 -18.18 -4.89 0.35
N PHE A 68 -18.93 -4.86 1.43
CA PHE A 68 -18.40 -5.14 2.76
C PHE A 68 -17.84 -6.56 2.90
N ALA A 69 -18.46 -7.55 2.26
CA ALA A 69 -17.92 -8.90 2.22
C ALA A 69 -16.57 -8.95 1.50
N PHE A 70 -16.43 -8.23 0.39
CA PHE A 70 -15.14 -8.05 -0.29
C PHE A 70 -14.10 -7.40 0.65
N ASP A 71 -14.47 -6.33 1.35
CA ASP A 71 -13.59 -5.62 2.27
C ASP A 71 -13.11 -6.52 3.42
N VAL A 72 -13.98 -7.39 3.96
CA VAL A 72 -13.62 -8.40 4.96
C VAL A 72 -12.56 -9.36 4.43
N PHE A 73 -12.79 -9.96 3.26
CA PHE A 73 -11.83 -10.93 2.71
C PHE A 73 -10.50 -10.28 2.35
N ASN A 74 -10.54 -9.04 1.86
CA ASN A 74 -9.33 -8.28 1.59
C ASN A 74 -8.55 -7.98 2.88
N THR A 75 -9.23 -7.51 3.94
CA THR A 75 -8.62 -7.21 5.23
C THR A 75 -8.01 -8.46 5.88
N THR A 76 -8.74 -9.58 5.87
CA THR A 76 -8.22 -10.83 6.45
C THR A 76 -7.06 -11.41 5.65
N ALA A 77 -7.08 -11.30 4.32
CA ALA A 77 -5.96 -11.73 3.47
C ALA A 77 -4.68 -10.90 3.74
N GLN A 78 -4.82 -9.59 3.93
CA GLN A 78 -3.70 -8.72 4.30
C GLN A 78 -3.15 -9.06 5.69
N TYR A 79 -4.03 -9.33 6.65
CA TYR A 79 -3.66 -9.73 7.99
C TYR A 79 -2.90 -11.06 8.01
N ASP A 80 -3.41 -12.09 7.34
CA ASP A 80 -2.75 -13.39 7.21
C ASP A 80 -1.40 -13.26 6.48
N GLY A 81 -1.33 -12.41 5.44
CA GLY A 81 -0.11 -12.11 4.73
C GLY A 81 0.97 -11.46 5.61
N ALA A 82 0.57 -10.53 6.49
CA ALA A 82 1.48 -9.90 7.44
C ALA A 82 2.02 -10.91 8.47
N ILE A 83 1.16 -11.79 8.99
CA ILE A 83 1.57 -12.88 9.90
C ILE A 83 2.55 -13.82 9.21
N ALA A 84 2.26 -14.26 7.98
CA ALA A 84 3.13 -15.14 7.21
C ALA A 84 4.50 -14.51 6.94
N ALA A 85 4.54 -13.21 6.60
CA ALA A 85 5.78 -12.48 6.38
C ALA A 85 6.62 -12.38 7.67
N TRP A 86 5.97 -12.15 8.82
CA TRP A 86 6.65 -12.13 10.11
C TRP A 86 7.20 -13.51 10.46
N LEU A 87 6.39 -14.58 10.36
CA LEU A 87 6.81 -15.95 10.64
C LEU A 87 7.98 -16.40 9.76
N THR A 88 8.02 -15.96 8.49
CA THR A 88 9.14 -16.27 7.59
C THR A 88 10.47 -15.79 8.18
N LYS A 89 10.50 -14.59 8.76
CA LYS A 89 11.71 -14.03 9.40
C LYS A 89 12.07 -14.77 10.69
N GLU A 90 11.08 -15.23 11.45
CA GLU A 90 11.29 -16.00 12.66
C GLU A 90 11.86 -17.41 12.37
N ILE A 91 11.38 -18.06 11.30
CA ILE A 91 11.87 -19.37 10.87
C ILE A 91 13.31 -19.29 10.37
N ASN A 92 13.62 -18.27 9.58
CA ASN A 92 14.97 -18.06 9.05
C ASN A 92 15.28 -16.56 8.87
N PRO A 93 15.88 -15.91 9.89
CA PRO A 93 16.24 -14.49 9.82
C PRO A 93 17.21 -14.13 8.69
N ALA A 94 17.96 -15.11 8.18
CA ALA A 94 18.91 -14.90 7.09
C ALA A 94 18.31 -15.04 5.69
N VAL A 95 17.02 -15.45 5.58
CA VAL A 95 16.39 -15.61 4.28
C VAL A 95 16.12 -14.26 3.62
N VAL A 96 16.72 -14.05 2.46
CA VAL A 96 16.52 -12.85 1.63
C VAL A 96 15.38 -13.07 0.65
N PHE A 97 15.30 -14.25 0.07
CA PHE A 97 14.29 -14.64 -0.92
C PHE A 97 13.53 -15.89 -0.44
N PRO A 98 12.39 -15.74 0.22
CA PRO A 98 11.55 -16.87 0.61
C PRO A 98 10.89 -17.51 -0.62
N GLU A 99 10.55 -18.81 -0.54
CA GLU A 99 9.88 -19.53 -1.62
C GLU A 99 8.48 -18.94 -1.93
N MET A 100 7.80 -18.41 -0.92
CA MET A 100 6.50 -17.77 -1.06
C MET A 100 6.52 -16.37 -0.43
N ARG A 101 5.92 -15.41 -1.11
CA ARG A 101 5.78 -14.04 -0.64
C ARG A 101 4.44 -13.46 -1.04
N SER A 102 3.72 -12.89 -0.08
CA SER A 102 2.53 -12.07 -0.33
C SER A 102 2.94 -10.62 -0.52
N LEU A 103 2.34 -9.93 -1.47
CA LEU A 103 2.52 -8.51 -1.71
C LEU A 103 1.15 -7.81 -1.63
N ASN A 104 0.99 -6.96 -0.63
CA ASN A 104 -0.22 -6.17 -0.44
C ASN A 104 -0.07 -4.86 -1.21
N LEU A 105 -0.97 -4.61 -2.14
CA LEU A 105 -0.99 -3.43 -2.97
C LEU A 105 -2.28 -2.64 -2.75
N SER A 106 -2.16 -1.32 -2.57
CA SER A 106 -3.28 -0.39 -2.56
C SER A 106 -3.23 0.49 -3.81
N LYS A 107 -4.37 0.61 -4.51
CA LYS A 107 -4.45 1.48 -5.69
C LYS A 107 -4.32 2.95 -5.26
N ALA A 108 -3.32 3.64 -5.81
CA ALA A 108 -3.10 5.06 -5.58
C ALA A 108 -3.95 5.90 -6.54
N GLN A 109 -3.94 5.55 -7.83
CA GLN A 109 -4.75 6.23 -8.86
C GLN A 109 -4.88 5.40 -10.14
N ASP A 110 -5.88 5.72 -10.93
CA ASP A 110 -5.96 5.28 -12.32
C ASP A 110 -5.09 6.19 -13.18
N LEU A 111 -4.40 5.62 -14.16
CA LEU A 111 -3.56 6.37 -15.10
C LEU A 111 -4.32 6.66 -16.37
N ARG A 112 -3.97 7.76 -17.06
CA ARG A 112 -4.61 8.12 -18.34
C ARG A 112 -4.55 7.00 -19.38
N TYR A 113 -3.43 6.28 -19.44
CA TYR A 113 -3.18 5.11 -20.28
C TYR A 113 -1.89 4.40 -19.81
N GLY A 114 -1.67 3.19 -20.28
CA GLY A 114 -0.48 2.39 -20.02
C GLY A 114 0.73 2.81 -20.86
N GLU A 115 1.51 1.85 -21.30
CA GLU A 115 2.63 2.10 -22.22
C GLU A 115 2.14 2.67 -23.56
N ASN A 116 1.00 2.15 -24.06
CA ASN A 116 0.35 2.60 -25.28
C ASN A 116 -1.02 3.22 -24.97
N PRO A 117 -1.52 4.17 -25.82
CA PRO A 117 -2.75 4.92 -25.55
C PRO A 117 -4.03 4.07 -25.37
N HIS A 118 -4.07 2.88 -25.93
CA HIS A 118 -5.24 1.98 -25.85
C HIS A 118 -5.21 1.05 -24.62
N GLN A 119 -4.15 1.08 -23.82
CA GLN A 119 -4.00 0.24 -22.65
C GLN A 119 -4.50 0.96 -21.40
N SER A 120 -5.29 0.27 -20.58
CA SER A 120 -5.62 0.73 -19.24
C SER A 120 -4.45 0.50 -18.30
N ALA A 121 -4.24 1.41 -17.35
CA ALA A 121 -3.22 1.27 -16.33
C ALA A 121 -3.66 1.90 -15.01
N ALA A 122 -3.10 1.42 -13.91
CA ALA A 122 -3.27 1.99 -12.59
C ALA A 122 -1.96 1.96 -11.82
N PHE A 123 -1.79 2.91 -10.93
CA PHE A 123 -0.63 3.01 -10.07
C PHE A 123 -0.97 2.49 -8.68
N PHE A 124 -0.15 1.56 -8.19
CA PHE A 124 -0.33 0.92 -6.89
C PHE A 124 0.82 1.24 -5.96
N ARG A 125 0.51 1.32 -4.67
CA ARG A 125 1.47 1.40 -3.57
C ARG A 125 1.62 0.04 -2.91
N VAL A 126 2.85 -0.29 -2.54
CA VAL A 126 3.08 -1.41 -1.63
C VAL A 126 2.69 -0.96 -0.23
N VAL A 127 1.74 -1.66 0.40
CA VAL A 127 1.34 -1.38 1.79
C VAL A 127 2.53 -1.65 2.71
N ASP A 128 2.72 -0.79 3.71
CA ASP A 128 3.81 -0.89 4.70
C ASP A 128 5.24 -0.87 4.09
N TYR A 129 5.41 -0.13 2.98
CA TYR A 129 6.74 0.05 2.40
C TYR A 129 7.64 0.87 3.34
N PRO A 130 8.81 0.32 3.78
CA PRO A 130 9.62 0.93 4.82
C PRO A 130 10.20 2.30 4.43
N ASN A 131 10.36 2.56 3.14
CA ASN A 131 10.90 3.81 2.60
C ASN A 131 9.82 4.68 1.91
N ALA A 132 8.60 4.68 2.43
CA ALA A 132 7.47 5.39 1.84
C ALA A 132 7.78 6.87 1.55
N ALA A 133 8.42 7.57 2.50
CA ALA A 133 8.74 8.99 2.38
C ALA A 133 9.68 9.34 1.20
N THR A 134 10.44 8.38 0.69
CA THR A 134 11.37 8.57 -0.44
C THR A 134 10.90 7.94 -1.74
N SER A 135 9.72 7.33 -1.75
CA SER A 135 9.16 6.67 -2.92
C SER A 135 8.22 7.60 -3.68
N LEU A 136 8.35 7.63 -5.01
CA LEU A 136 7.41 8.31 -5.91
C LEU A 136 5.96 7.84 -5.72
N ALA A 137 5.76 6.62 -5.25
CA ALA A 137 4.43 6.09 -4.98
C ALA A 137 3.66 6.89 -3.92
N TYR A 138 4.36 7.65 -3.09
CA TYR A 138 3.78 8.50 -2.04
C TYR A 138 3.92 10.00 -2.34
N ALA A 139 4.43 10.36 -3.52
CA ALA A 139 4.51 11.75 -3.95
C ALA A 139 3.11 12.35 -4.14
N GLN A 140 2.98 13.63 -3.82
CA GLN A 140 1.77 14.41 -4.04
C GLN A 140 1.91 15.22 -5.32
N GLN A 141 1.01 15.00 -6.27
CA GLN A 141 0.91 15.88 -7.44
C GLN A 141 0.20 17.16 -7.04
N LEU A 142 0.88 18.31 -7.17
CA LEU A 142 0.34 19.60 -6.76
C LEU A 142 -0.50 20.26 -7.85
N GLN A 143 -0.21 19.98 -9.13
CA GLN A 143 -0.91 20.55 -10.29
C GLN A 143 -0.67 19.75 -11.55
N GLY A 144 -1.41 20.07 -12.61
CA GLY A 144 -1.25 19.47 -13.92
C GLY A 144 -2.26 18.37 -14.20
N LYS A 145 -2.13 17.75 -15.37
CA LYS A 145 -2.98 16.63 -15.80
C LYS A 145 -2.58 15.34 -15.09
N GLU A 146 -3.54 14.41 -14.98
CA GLU A 146 -3.25 13.05 -14.54
C GLU A 146 -2.08 12.45 -15.33
N LEU A 147 -1.20 11.76 -14.62
CA LEU A 147 -0.01 11.17 -15.21
C LEU A 147 -0.36 9.90 -15.98
N SER A 148 0.43 9.61 -17.02
CA SER A 148 0.43 8.33 -17.72
C SER A 148 1.52 7.42 -17.17
N TYR A 149 1.49 6.14 -17.57
CA TYR A 149 2.56 5.19 -17.26
C TYR A 149 3.94 5.73 -17.63
N ASN A 150 4.10 6.24 -18.86
CA ASN A 150 5.38 6.80 -19.33
C ASN A 150 5.84 8.02 -18.52
N ASN A 151 4.90 8.84 -18.02
CA ASN A 151 5.26 9.95 -17.13
C ASN A 151 5.84 9.45 -15.80
N TYR A 152 5.29 8.38 -15.23
CA TYR A 152 5.84 7.77 -14.02
C TYR A 152 7.21 7.17 -14.23
N LEU A 153 7.46 6.54 -15.40
CA LEU A 153 8.78 6.02 -15.74
C LEU A 153 9.84 7.14 -15.80
N ASP A 154 9.51 8.24 -16.49
CA ASP A 154 10.43 9.38 -16.59
C ASP A 154 10.66 10.06 -15.23
N LEU A 155 9.60 10.19 -14.42
CA LEU A 155 9.71 10.73 -13.05
C LEU A 155 10.56 9.86 -12.15
N ASP A 156 10.42 8.54 -12.22
CA ASP A 156 11.20 7.60 -11.41
C ASP A 156 12.69 7.66 -11.80
N ALA A 157 12.97 7.72 -13.08
CA ALA A 157 14.33 7.91 -13.57
C ALA A 157 14.93 9.25 -13.12
N ALA A 158 14.18 10.35 -13.21
CA ALA A 158 14.62 11.67 -12.75
C ALA A 158 14.83 11.71 -11.24
N TRP A 159 13.88 11.16 -10.47
CA TRP A 159 13.95 11.09 -9.02
C TRP A 159 15.12 10.25 -8.52
N THR A 160 15.34 9.11 -9.13
CA THR A 160 16.47 8.23 -8.80
C THR A 160 17.80 8.93 -9.11
N ALA A 161 17.93 9.56 -10.27
CA ALA A 161 19.15 10.24 -10.66
C ALA A 161 19.45 11.48 -9.79
N VAL A 162 18.45 12.31 -9.45
CA VAL A 162 18.70 13.52 -8.65
C VAL A 162 19.11 13.19 -7.20
N ARG A 163 18.73 12.05 -6.69
CA ARG A 163 19.07 11.60 -5.33
C ARG A 163 20.49 11.10 -5.16
N GLU A 164 21.24 10.95 -6.25
CA GLU A 164 22.66 10.62 -6.20
C GLU A 164 23.54 11.82 -5.81
N TYR A 165 22.96 13.03 -5.70
CA TYR A 165 23.66 14.27 -5.39
C TYR A 165 23.26 14.75 -4.00
N ASP A 166 24.23 15.17 -3.19
CA ASP A 166 24.03 15.78 -1.88
C ASP A 166 23.75 17.29 -1.99
N GLU A 167 24.27 17.94 -3.05
CA GLU A 167 24.08 19.36 -3.33
C GLU A 167 22.78 19.60 -4.13
N PRO A 168 22.29 20.84 -4.17
CA PRO A 168 21.16 21.19 -5.02
C PRO A 168 21.42 20.81 -6.48
N ALA A 169 20.59 19.94 -7.04
CA ALA A 169 20.76 19.39 -8.38
C ALA A 169 19.49 19.50 -9.21
N CYS A 170 19.67 19.58 -10.51
CA CYS A 170 18.62 19.48 -11.51
C CYS A 170 18.90 18.33 -12.48
N VAL A 171 17.90 17.48 -12.70
CA VAL A 171 17.97 16.38 -13.67
C VAL A 171 16.81 16.50 -14.64
N ILE A 172 17.11 16.53 -15.93
CA ILE A 172 16.13 16.56 -17.02
C ILE A 172 16.17 15.20 -17.71
N VAL A 173 15.01 14.52 -17.76
CA VAL A 173 14.88 13.17 -18.32
C VAL A 173 13.94 13.18 -19.52
N LYS A 174 14.27 12.40 -20.52
CA LYS A 174 13.42 12.09 -21.65
C LYS A 174 13.59 10.61 -22.02
N HIS A 175 12.48 9.89 -22.09
CA HIS A 175 12.46 8.45 -22.40
C HIS A 175 13.42 7.65 -21.51
N LEU A 176 13.28 7.81 -20.19
CA LEU A 176 14.08 7.17 -19.13
C LEU A 176 15.58 7.57 -19.13
N THR A 177 16.01 8.40 -20.04
CA THR A 177 17.43 8.76 -20.16
C THR A 177 17.64 10.21 -19.73
N PRO A 178 18.58 10.50 -18.81
CA PRO A 178 18.98 11.86 -18.49
C PRO A 178 19.58 12.54 -19.72
N CYS A 179 19.02 13.70 -20.11
CA CYS A 179 19.52 14.54 -21.20
C CYS A 179 20.16 15.83 -20.70
N GLY A 180 20.01 16.14 -19.40
CA GLY A 180 20.70 17.21 -18.72
C GLY A 180 20.81 16.90 -17.23
N VAL A 181 21.99 17.16 -16.66
CA VAL A 181 22.24 17.07 -15.22
C VAL A 181 23.16 18.23 -14.84
N ALA A 182 22.80 18.96 -13.80
CA ALA A 182 23.63 20.04 -13.25
C ALA A 182 23.50 20.11 -11.73
N VAL A 183 24.55 20.59 -11.10
CA VAL A 183 24.64 20.85 -9.66
C VAL A 183 25.09 22.29 -9.47
N ASP A 184 24.47 23.00 -8.54
CA ASP A 184 24.85 24.38 -8.20
C ASP A 184 24.51 24.69 -6.72
N THR A 185 24.72 25.93 -6.30
CA THR A 185 24.44 26.42 -4.95
C THR A 185 22.95 26.43 -4.58
N ASP A 186 22.08 26.48 -5.57
CA ASP A 186 20.62 26.40 -5.41
C ASP A 186 19.99 25.74 -6.67
N VAL A 187 18.74 25.29 -6.54
CA VAL A 187 18.05 24.55 -7.61
C VAL A 187 17.72 25.38 -8.84
N ILE A 188 17.61 26.72 -8.73
CA ILE A 188 17.33 27.60 -9.87
C ILE A 188 18.59 27.71 -10.70
N SER A 189 19.74 27.96 -10.07
CA SER A 189 21.04 28.03 -10.72
C SER A 189 21.40 26.69 -11.39
N ALA A 190 21.09 25.57 -10.77
CA ALA A 190 21.27 24.24 -11.37
C ALA A 190 20.38 23.99 -12.60
N TYR A 191 19.25 24.69 -12.74
CA TYR A 191 18.33 24.53 -13.87
C TYR A 191 18.69 25.42 -15.07
N VAL A 192 19.31 26.59 -14.87
CA VAL A 192 19.64 27.59 -15.91
C VAL A 192 20.95 27.23 -16.63
#